data_1951b6caccc4ff84ce4512475ac1e02b
#
_entry.id   1951b6caccc4ff84ce4512475ac1e02b
#
_cell.length_a   1.000
_cell.length_b   1.000
_cell.length_c   1.000
_cell.angle_alpha   90.00
_cell.angle_beta   90.00
_cell.angle_gamma   90.00
#
_symmetry.space_group_name_H-M   'P 1'
#
loop_
_entity.id
_entity.type
_entity.pdbx_description
1 polymer ?
#
loop_
_entity_poly.entity_id
_entity_poly.type
_entity_poly.pdbx_seq_one_letter_code
_entity_poly.pdbx_strand_id
1 'polypeptide(L)'
;MDPDTAGEYREWLAQPGNVQWLAYRGGTAVAELRCEPTNDTAGAIAADPRTTFITSAYTIPSERNSGVASALLAQLLVHARAWGCERCVTDFESANLPGSRFWMRHFRPITFSVLRYVDERALYAHAEAEYGERIVMTA
;
A
#
# COMPACT_ATOMS: atom_id res chain seq x y z
N MET A 1 -18.70 -11.20 2.07
CA MET A 1 -17.50 -10.89 2.89
C MET A 1 -17.39 -12.03 3.89
N ASP A 2 -16.30 -12.74 3.86
CA ASP A 2 -15.98 -13.83 4.79
C ASP A 2 -15.96 -13.26 6.22
N PRO A 3 -16.58 -13.91 7.22
CA PRO A 3 -16.54 -13.46 8.62
C PRO A 3 -15.13 -13.31 9.18
N ASP A 4 -14.16 -14.10 8.75
CA ASP A 4 -12.77 -13.98 9.16
C ASP A 4 -12.16 -12.66 8.66
N THR A 5 -12.40 -12.27 7.42
CA THR A 5 -11.95 -10.99 6.85
C THR A 5 -12.50 -9.77 7.61
N ALA A 6 -13.72 -9.86 8.13
CA ALA A 6 -14.32 -8.77 8.91
C ALA A 6 -13.66 -8.63 10.30
N GLY A 7 -13.23 -9.76 10.89
CA GLY A 7 -12.48 -9.79 12.15
C GLY A 7 -11.11 -9.14 12.02
N GLU A 8 -10.32 -9.60 11.07
CA GLU A 8 -9.00 -9.05 10.73
C GLU A 8 -9.04 -7.55 10.44
N TYR A 9 -10.08 -7.11 9.73
CA TYR A 9 -10.25 -5.70 9.42
C TYR A 9 -10.55 -4.83 10.65
N ARG A 10 -11.33 -5.34 11.62
CA ARG A 10 -11.58 -4.64 12.89
C ARG A 10 -10.32 -4.56 13.73
N GLU A 11 -9.53 -5.64 13.77
CA GLU A 11 -8.25 -5.66 14.45
C GLU A 11 -7.28 -4.66 13.82
N TRP A 12 -7.23 -4.59 12.51
CA TRP A 12 -6.44 -3.59 11.79
C TRP A 12 -6.86 -2.15 12.16
N LEU A 13 -8.17 -1.85 12.15
CA LEU A 13 -8.68 -0.52 12.54
C LEU A 13 -8.41 -0.16 14.01
N ALA A 14 -8.27 -1.16 14.88
CA ALA A 14 -7.97 -0.95 16.30
C ALA A 14 -6.50 -0.59 16.55
N GLN A 15 -5.61 -0.80 15.58
CA GLN A 15 -4.19 -0.47 15.74
C GLN A 15 -3.98 1.06 15.77
N PRO A 16 -3.16 1.58 16.70
CA PRO A 16 -2.87 3.00 16.77
C PRO A 16 -2.25 3.53 15.48
N GLY A 17 -2.81 4.61 14.95
CA GLY A 17 -2.33 5.26 13.73
C GLY A 17 -2.90 4.70 12.43
N ASN A 18 -3.61 3.57 12.47
CA ASN A 18 -4.33 3.07 11.32
C ASN A 18 -5.63 3.85 11.11
N VAL A 19 -5.84 4.34 9.92
CA VAL A 19 -7.02 5.13 9.57
C VAL A 19 -7.52 4.77 8.20
N GLN A 20 -8.85 4.71 8.09
CA GLN A 20 -9.53 4.62 6.80
C GLN A 20 -10.46 5.81 6.59
N TRP A 21 -10.37 6.37 5.42
CA TRP A 21 -11.28 7.38 4.92
C TRP A 21 -12.22 6.77 3.89
N LEU A 22 -13.50 7.04 4.03
CA LEU A 22 -14.54 6.59 3.10
C LEU A 22 -15.25 7.79 2.51
N ALA A 23 -15.43 7.80 1.20
CA ALA A 23 -16.31 8.75 0.53
C ALA A 23 -17.66 8.10 0.24
N TYR A 24 -18.72 8.82 0.50
CA TYR A 24 -20.09 8.37 0.29
C TYR A 24 -20.81 9.24 -0.75
N ARG A 25 -21.64 8.59 -1.57
CA ARG A 25 -22.59 9.26 -2.44
C ARG A 25 -23.95 8.57 -2.31
N GLY A 26 -24.99 9.33 -1.94
CA GLY A 26 -26.33 8.77 -1.74
C GLY A 26 -26.39 7.62 -0.73
N GLY A 27 -25.57 7.67 0.32
CA GLY A 27 -25.50 6.61 1.34
C GLY A 27 -24.65 5.39 0.96
N THR A 28 -24.08 5.34 -0.25
CA THR A 28 -23.21 4.24 -0.70
C THR A 28 -21.76 4.67 -0.65
N ALA A 29 -20.89 3.82 -0.11
CA ALA A 29 -19.44 4.03 -0.14
C ALA A 29 -18.94 3.89 -1.58
N VAL A 30 -18.28 4.92 -2.09
CA VAL A 30 -17.82 5.00 -3.50
C VAL A 30 -16.30 5.04 -3.65
N ALA A 31 -15.59 5.38 -2.59
CA ALA A 31 -14.15 5.35 -2.57
C ALA A 31 -13.62 5.15 -1.14
N GLU A 32 -12.42 4.60 -1.06
CA GLU A 32 -11.68 4.44 0.17
C GLU A 32 -10.22 4.88 0.02
N LEU A 33 -9.61 5.20 1.16
CA LEU A 33 -8.20 5.45 1.29
C LEU A 33 -7.76 5.07 2.70
N ARG A 34 -6.72 4.22 2.82
CA ARG A 34 -6.17 3.76 4.10
C ARG A 34 -4.78 4.32 4.30
N CYS A 35 -4.46 4.62 5.54
CA CYS A 35 -3.09 4.92 5.92
C CYS A 35 -2.69 4.24 7.22
N GLU A 36 -1.40 4.00 7.34
CA GLU A 36 -0.75 3.31 8.45
C GLU A 36 0.54 4.04 8.84
N PRO A 37 1.00 3.92 10.09
CA PRO A 37 2.26 4.52 10.52
C PRO A 37 3.49 3.74 10.03
N THR A 38 3.30 2.50 9.60
CA THR A 38 4.37 1.61 9.12
C THR A 38 4.01 1.01 7.77
N ASN A 39 5.03 0.56 7.04
CA ASN A 39 4.88 -0.13 5.78
C ASN A 39 6.06 -1.10 5.61
N ASP A 40 5.80 -2.31 5.16
CA ASP A 40 6.78 -3.37 4.88
C ASP A 40 7.11 -3.52 3.39
N THR A 41 6.58 -2.63 2.55
CA THR A 41 6.78 -2.61 1.10
C THR A 41 7.94 -1.67 0.70
N ALA A 42 8.05 -1.38 -0.59
CA ALA A 42 9.06 -0.46 -1.13
C ALA A 42 9.04 0.94 -0.48
N GLY A 43 7.89 1.37 0.02
CA GLY A 43 7.73 2.62 0.75
C GLY A 43 8.51 2.68 2.06
N ALA A 44 8.84 1.53 2.65
CA ALA A 44 9.58 1.45 3.92
C ALA A 44 10.94 2.17 3.90
N ILE A 45 11.53 2.39 2.74
CA ILE A 45 12.78 3.18 2.59
C ILE A 45 12.66 4.61 3.12
N ALA A 46 11.44 5.15 3.18
CA ALA A 46 11.15 6.48 3.70
C ALA A 46 10.57 6.45 5.13
N ALA A 47 10.65 5.31 5.82
CA ALA A 47 10.12 5.14 7.17
C ALA A 47 10.82 6.07 8.17
N ASP A 48 10.02 6.79 8.94
CA ASP A 48 10.42 7.75 9.95
C ASP A 48 9.21 7.93 10.89
N PRO A 49 9.37 8.20 12.19
CA PRO A 49 8.24 8.40 13.11
C PRO A 49 7.24 9.47 12.69
N ARG A 50 7.62 10.37 11.77
CA ARG A 50 6.76 11.42 11.22
C ARG A 50 6.29 11.14 9.78
N THR A 51 6.33 9.87 9.38
CA THR A 51 5.86 9.42 8.07
C THR A 51 4.56 8.64 8.24
N THR A 52 3.56 8.91 7.41
CA THR A 52 2.40 8.05 7.23
C THR A 52 2.43 7.42 5.84
N PHE A 53 1.91 6.21 5.72
CA PHE A 53 1.90 5.44 4.48
C PHE A 53 0.48 5.22 4.01
N ILE A 54 0.21 5.49 2.74
CA ILE A 54 -1.04 5.08 2.10
C ILE A 54 -0.85 3.64 1.63
N THR A 55 -1.61 2.73 2.22
CA THR A 55 -1.49 1.28 1.98
C THR A 55 -2.61 0.73 1.09
N SER A 56 -3.72 1.46 0.97
CA SER A 56 -4.81 1.12 0.05
C SER A 56 -5.51 2.38 -0.44
N ALA A 57 -5.94 2.34 -1.70
CA ALA A 57 -6.81 3.34 -2.28
C ALA A 57 -7.65 2.72 -3.38
N TYR A 58 -8.96 2.90 -3.29
CA TYR A 58 -9.88 2.40 -4.29
C TYR A 58 -11.00 3.41 -4.58
N THR A 59 -11.39 3.50 -5.82
CA THR A 59 -12.58 4.24 -6.27
C THR A 59 -13.35 3.37 -7.24
N ILE A 60 -14.65 3.20 -7.02
CA ILE A 60 -15.50 2.43 -7.91
C ILE A 60 -15.43 3.01 -9.34
N PRO A 61 -15.53 2.17 -10.39
CA PRO A 61 -15.33 2.62 -11.77
C PRO A 61 -16.21 3.80 -12.19
N SER A 62 -17.46 3.83 -11.78
CA SER A 62 -18.43 4.89 -12.10
C SER A 62 -18.09 6.25 -11.49
N GLU A 63 -17.29 6.28 -10.43
CA GLU A 63 -16.91 7.50 -9.71
C GLU A 63 -15.44 7.92 -9.97
N ARG A 64 -14.76 7.22 -10.86
CA ARG A 64 -13.41 7.62 -11.28
C ARG A 64 -13.45 8.93 -12.07
N ASN A 65 -12.37 9.69 -11.97
CA ASN A 65 -12.22 11.01 -12.58
C ASN A 65 -13.23 12.08 -12.08
N SER A 66 -13.98 11.80 -11.02
CA SER A 66 -14.92 12.74 -10.39
C SER A 66 -14.28 13.64 -9.32
N GLY A 67 -12.98 13.46 -9.05
CA GLY A 67 -12.26 14.21 -8.01
C GLY A 67 -12.35 13.58 -6.61
N VAL A 68 -13.13 12.51 -6.40
CA VAL A 68 -13.36 11.92 -5.08
C VAL A 68 -12.05 11.41 -4.44
N ALA A 69 -11.18 10.76 -5.20
CA ALA A 69 -9.88 10.29 -4.69
C ALA A 69 -8.97 11.45 -4.26
N SER A 70 -8.97 12.57 -5.01
CA SER A 70 -8.22 13.78 -4.64
C SER A 70 -8.78 14.42 -3.37
N ALA A 71 -10.09 14.40 -3.19
CA ALA A 71 -10.74 14.91 -1.97
C ALA A 71 -10.37 14.06 -0.75
N LEU A 72 -10.39 12.73 -0.87
CA LEU A 72 -9.93 11.82 0.21
C LEU A 72 -8.46 12.06 0.55
N LEU A 73 -7.60 12.17 -0.45
CA LEU A 73 -6.18 12.45 -0.25
C LEU A 73 -5.97 13.80 0.47
N ALA A 74 -6.70 14.84 0.09
CA ALA A 74 -6.61 16.14 0.74
C ALA A 74 -7.00 16.04 2.23
N GLN A 75 -8.07 15.33 2.56
CA GLN A 75 -8.50 15.10 3.95
C GLN A 75 -7.44 14.33 4.74
N LEU A 76 -6.88 13.27 4.16
CA LEU A 76 -5.81 12.50 4.78
C LEU A 76 -4.60 13.40 5.09
N LEU A 77 -4.15 14.21 4.14
CA LEU A 77 -2.99 15.07 4.33
C LEU A 77 -3.20 16.15 5.41
N VAL A 78 -4.41 16.70 5.51
CA VAL A 78 -4.77 17.63 6.61
C VAL A 78 -4.67 16.90 7.95
N HIS A 79 -5.19 15.70 8.03
CA HIS A 79 -5.21 14.89 9.25
C HIS A 79 -3.81 14.43 9.65
N ALA A 80 -3.02 13.96 8.70
CA ALA A 80 -1.63 13.55 8.92
C ALA A 80 -0.79 14.71 9.50
N ARG A 81 -0.96 15.92 8.98
CA ARG A 81 -0.30 17.12 9.54
C ARG A 81 -0.73 17.41 10.97
N ALA A 82 -2.01 17.26 11.28
CA ALA A 82 -2.52 17.44 12.64
C ALA A 82 -1.93 16.41 13.62
N TRP A 83 -1.55 15.24 13.14
CA TRP A 83 -0.84 14.20 13.91
C TRP A 83 0.68 14.39 13.97
N GLY A 84 1.21 15.43 13.38
CA GLY A 84 2.64 15.73 13.37
C GLY A 84 3.42 14.98 12.29
N CYS A 85 2.74 14.37 11.32
CA CYS A 85 3.41 13.78 10.15
C CYS A 85 3.94 14.87 9.23
N GLU A 86 5.18 14.73 8.81
CA GLU A 86 5.85 15.61 7.85
C GLU A 86 5.87 15.02 6.45
N ARG A 87 5.68 13.70 6.35
CA ARG A 87 5.72 12.95 5.10
C ARG A 87 4.53 12.04 4.96
N CYS A 88 4.08 11.92 3.73
CA CYS A 88 3.11 10.91 3.31
C CYS A 88 3.72 10.15 2.13
N VAL A 89 3.73 8.84 2.22
CA VAL A 89 4.34 7.94 1.22
C VAL A 89 3.29 6.99 0.70
N THR A 90 3.41 6.62 -0.56
CA THR A 90 2.64 5.55 -1.20
C THR A 90 3.53 4.82 -2.19
N ASP A 91 3.28 3.55 -2.37
CA ASP A 91 3.80 2.77 -3.48
C ASP A 91 2.64 2.31 -4.38
N PHE A 92 2.94 2.04 -5.61
CA PHE A 92 1.94 1.59 -6.57
C PHE A 92 2.59 0.83 -7.73
N GLU A 93 1.84 -0.08 -8.31
CA GLU A 93 2.28 -0.78 -9.50
C GLU A 93 2.23 0.12 -10.73
N SER A 94 3.37 0.26 -11.40
CA SER A 94 3.51 1.11 -12.59
C SER A 94 2.63 0.66 -13.75
N ALA A 95 2.30 -0.64 -13.82
CA ALA A 95 1.39 -1.21 -14.81
C ALA A 95 -0.08 -0.78 -14.62
N ASN A 96 -0.47 -0.34 -13.42
CA ASN A 96 -1.77 0.26 -13.16
C ASN A 96 -1.80 1.70 -13.67
N LEU A 97 -2.01 1.90 -14.96
CA LEU A 97 -1.94 3.23 -15.60
C LEU A 97 -2.86 4.29 -14.98
N PRO A 98 -4.13 4.00 -14.63
CA PRO A 98 -4.98 4.97 -13.94
C PRO A 98 -4.41 5.39 -12.58
N GLY A 99 -3.97 4.43 -11.78
CA GLY A 99 -3.34 4.67 -10.48
C GLY A 99 -2.03 5.45 -10.63
N SER A 100 -1.15 5.03 -11.55
CA SER A 100 0.11 5.71 -11.84
C SER A 100 -0.09 7.19 -12.19
N ARG A 101 -1.06 7.51 -13.06
CA ARG A 101 -1.38 8.90 -13.44
C ARG A 101 -1.88 9.72 -12.24
N PHE A 102 -2.65 9.11 -11.36
CA PHE A 102 -3.14 9.75 -10.15
C PHE A 102 -1.99 10.04 -9.19
N TRP A 103 -1.20 9.03 -8.83
CA TRP A 103 -0.12 9.16 -7.86
C TRP A 103 0.99 10.11 -8.34
N MET A 104 1.43 10.00 -9.58
CA MET A 104 2.45 10.88 -10.15
C MET A 104 2.02 12.36 -10.28
N ARG A 105 0.73 12.65 -10.20
CA ARG A 105 0.22 14.03 -10.13
C ARG A 105 0.37 14.62 -8.73
N HIS A 106 0.31 13.79 -7.70
CA HIS A 106 0.26 14.23 -6.29
C HIS A 106 1.55 13.98 -5.53
N PHE A 107 2.38 13.04 -5.97
CA PHE A 107 3.59 12.60 -5.29
C PHE A 107 4.81 12.70 -6.21
N ARG A 108 5.98 12.88 -5.60
CA ARG A 108 7.27 12.75 -6.28
C ARG A 108 7.81 11.34 -6.11
N PRO A 109 8.24 10.67 -7.19
CA PRO A 109 8.90 9.38 -7.07
C PRO A 109 10.25 9.55 -6.33
N ILE A 110 10.54 8.64 -5.42
CA ILE A 110 11.78 8.61 -4.64
C ILE A 110 12.54 7.30 -4.83
N THR A 111 11.87 6.25 -5.24
CA THR A 111 12.48 4.94 -5.47
C THR A 111 11.74 4.16 -6.55
N PHE A 112 12.41 3.19 -7.11
CA PHE A 112 11.88 2.21 -8.04
C PHE A 112 12.24 0.82 -7.53
N SER A 113 11.24 -0.04 -7.33
CA SER A 113 11.44 -1.43 -6.95
C SER A 113 11.09 -2.35 -8.11
N VAL A 114 11.93 -3.32 -8.34
CA VAL A 114 11.72 -4.35 -9.35
C VAL A 114 11.61 -5.70 -8.65
N LEU A 115 10.51 -6.39 -8.86
CA LEU A 115 10.30 -7.75 -8.38
C LEU A 115 10.63 -8.74 -9.48
N ARG A 116 11.45 -9.71 -9.15
CA ARG A 116 11.74 -10.84 -10.02
C ARG A 116 11.30 -12.13 -9.32
N TYR A 117 10.38 -12.83 -9.92
CA TYR A 117 10.06 -14.19 -9.49
C TYR A 117 11.13 -15.15 -10.03
N VAL A 118 11.75 -15.89 -9.15
CA VAL A 118 12.71 -16.95 -9.52
C VAL A 118 12.01 -18.29 -9.28
N ASP A 119 12.03 -19.16 -10.28
CA ASP A 119 11.50 -20.53 -10.12
C ASP A 119 12.38 -21.26 -9.09
N GLU A 120 11.77 -21.72 -8.00
CA GLU A 120 12.47 -22.41 -6.92
C GLU A 120 13.27 -23.62 -7.45
N ARG A 121 12.76 -24.31 -8.47
CA ARG A 121 13.47 -25.42 -9.13
C ARG A 121 14.78 -24.99 -9.76
N ALA A 122 14.88 -23.76 -10.26
CA ALA A 122 16.12 -23.22 -10.81
C ALA A 122 17.13 -22.90 -9.70
N LEU A 123 16.67 -22.49 -8.51
CA LEU A 123 17.53 -22.27 -7.34
C LEU A 123 18.14 -23.59 -6.85
N TYR A 124 17.34 -24.65 -6.72
CA TYR A 124 17.82 -25.97 -6.29
C TYR A 124 18.81 -26.58 -7.30
N ALA A 125 18.52 -26.48 -8.59
CA ALA A 125 19.41 -27.01 -9.63
C ALA A 125 20.79 -26.29 -9.63
N HIS A 126 20.83 -25.00 -9.33
CA HIS A 126 22.08 -24.25 -9.21
C HIS A 126 22.86 -24.60 -7.94
N ALA A 127 22.17 -24.75 -6.81
CA ALA A 127 22.81 -25.13 -5.55
C ALA A 127 23.44 -26.53 -5.63
N GLU A 128 22.77 -27.49 -6.24
CA GLU A 128 23.32 -28.85 -6.45
C GLU A 128 24.52 -28.86 -7.40
N ALA A 129 24.53 -28.03 -8.41
CA ALA A 129 25.61 -27.94 -9.39
C ALA A 129 26.87 -27.25 -8.84
N GLU A 130 26.73 -26.31 -7.93
CA GLU A 130 27.84 -25.47 -7.45
C GLU A 130 28.50 -26.00 -6.17
N TYR A 131 27.77 -26.70 -5.31
CA TYR A 131 28.26 -27.08 -3.98
C TYR A 131 28.27 -28.58 -3.68
N GLY A 132 27.69 -29.44 -4.50
CA GLY A 132 27.68 -30.87 -4.31
C GLY A 132 27.12 -31.39 -2.98
N GLU A 133 26.62 -30.49 -2.13
CA GLU A 133 26.05 -30.81 -0.83
C GLU A 133 24.58 -30.31 -0.78
N ARG A 134 23.76 -31.12 -0.18
CA ARG A 134 22.34 -30.88 0.02
C ARG A 134 22.15 -29.73 1.01
N ILE A 135 21.73 -28.56 0.56
CA ILE A 135 21.26 -27.53 1.46
C ILE A 135 19.86 -27.93 1.95
N VAL A 136 19.78 -28.38 3.19
CA VAL A 136 18.50 -28.62 3.87
C VAL A 136 18.08 -27.30 4.51
N MET A 137 17.11 -26.63 3.91
CA MET A 137 16.44 -25.51 4.56
C MET A 137 15.33 -26.07 5.46
N THR A 138 15.50 -25.96 6.76
CA THR A 138 14.42 -26.18 7.74
C THR A 138 13.60 -24.90 7.84
N ALA A 139 12.29 -25.04 7.62
CA ALA A 139 11.30 -24.00 7.82
C ALA A 139 11.11 -23.67 9.32
#